data_7441d92d94cb13bfa2f795fda43bb67a
#
_entry.id   7441d92d94cb13bfa2f795fda43bb67a
#
_cell.length_a   1.000
_cell.length_b   1.000
_cell.length_c   1.000
_cell.angle_alpha   90.00
_cell.angle_beta   90.00
_cell.angle_gamma   90.00
#
_symmetry.space_group_name_H-M   'P 1'
#
loop_
_entity.id
_entity.type
_entity.pdbx_description
1 polymer ?
#
loop_
_entity_poly.entity_id
_entity_poly.type
_entity_poly.pdbx_seq_one_letter_code
_entity_poly.pdbx_strand_id
1 'polypeptide(L)'
;MNISLRRSTLALLASSLLLTIGRGATLPFMTIYLSRQYNLSVDLIGYAMTVALTIGVVFSLGFGILADKFDKKRYMLLAICGFASGFIAIPLVHNVVVVVLLFALINCAYSVFATVLKAWFADNLSATNKTKIFSLNYTVLNI
;
A
#
# COMPACT_ATOMS: atom_id res chain seq x y z
N MET A 1 -13.15 -25.19 0.80
CA MET A 1 -12.01 -24.38 0.29
C MET A 1 -10.80 -25.28 0.15
N ASN A 2 -10.21 -25.37 -1.04
CA ASN A 2 -9.02 -26.19 -1.32
C ASN A 2 -7.85 -25.76 -0.45
N ILE A 3 -6.95 -26.67 -0.05
CA ILE A 3 -5.80 -26.39 0.84
C ILE A 3 -4.88 -25.31 0.24
N SER A 4 -4.65 -25.34 -1.07
CA SER A 4 -3.84 -24.33 -1.78
C SER A 4 -4.48 -22.93 -1.74
N LEU A 5 -5.80 -22.85 -1.93
CA LEU A 5 -6.55 -21.60 -1.86
C LEU A 5 -6.53 -21.02 -0.44
N ARG A 6 -6.65 -21.87 0.59
CA ARG A 6 -6.56 -21.47 2.00
C ARG A 6 -5.18 -20.89 2.33
N ARG A 7 -4.09 -21.53 1.88
CA ARG A 7 -2.72 -21.03 2.08
C ARG A 7 -2.51 -19.68 1.39
N SER A 8 -2.97 -19.53 0.14
CA SER A 8 -2.88 -18.26 -0.60
C SER A 8 -3.66 -17.15 0.11
N THR A 9 -4.87 -17.42 0.58
CA THR A 9 -5.70 -16.44 1.29
C THR A 9 -5.04 -15.98 2.60
N LEU A 10 -4.47 -16.90 3.38
CA LEU A 10 -3.77 -16.57 4.62
C LEU A 10 -2.50 -15.76 4.36
N ALA A 11 -1.71 -16.13 3.35
CA ALA A 11 -0.52 -15.38 2.96
C ALA A 11 -0.87 -13.93 2.53
N LEU A 12 -1.94 -13.76 1.75
CA LEU A 12 -2.39 -12.44 1.32
C LEU A 12 -2.94 -11.60 2.47
N LEU A 13 -3.65 -12.19 3.43
CA LEU A 13 -4.07 -11.48 4.66
C LEU A 13 -2.87 -11.07 5.51
N ALA A 14 -1.87 -11.93 5.66
CA ALA A 14 -0.65 -11.60 6.38
C ALA A 14 0.13 -10.47 5.69
N SER A 15 0.23 -10.50 4.36
CA SER A 15 0.82 -9.41 3.57
C SER A 15 0.04 -8.11 3.74
N SER A 16 -1.30 -8.16 3.74
CA SER A 16 -2.17 -7.01 3.99
C SER A 16 -1.90 -6.39 5.37
N LEU A 17 -1.78 -7.22 6.40
CA LEU A 17 -1.45 -6.78 7.77
C LEU A 17 -0.10 -6.07 7.82
N LEU A 18 0.95 -6.68 7.26
CA LEU A 18 2.29 -6.10 7.25
C LEU A 18 2.34 -4.76 6.50
N LEU A 19 1.71 -4.68 5.34
CA LEU A 19 1.63 -3.45 4.56
C LEU A 19 0.84 -2.36 5.29
N THR A 20 -0.25 -2.72 5.98
CA THR A 20 -1.06 -1.78 6.77
C THR A 20 -0.28 -1.22 7.94
N ILE A 21 0.43 -2.06 8.70
CA ILE A 21 1.30 -1.63 9.80
C ILE A 21 2.41 -0.71 9.27
N GLY A 22 3.10 -1.12 8.19
CA GLY A 22 4.14 -0.32 7.56
C GLY A 22 3.64 1.05 7.11
N ARG A 23 2.48 1.10 6.45
CA ARG A 23 1.85 2.36 6.03
C ARG A 23 1.42 3.22 7.22
N GLY A 24 0.79 2.63 8.23
CA GLY A 24 0.33 3.35 9.43
C GLY A 24 1.48 4.01 10.18
N ALA A 25 2.60 3.32 10.29
CA ALA A 25 3.82 3.87 10.87
C ALA A 25 4.44 4.99 10.01
N THR A 26 4.30 4.94 8.68
CA THR A 26 4.97 5.87 7.77
C THR A 26 4.52 7.32 7.95
N LEU A 27 3.24 7.58 8.18
CA LEU A 27 2.70 8.95 8.28
C LEU A 27 3.37 9.77 9.39
N PRO A 28 3.39 9.35 10.67
CA PRO A 28 4.04 10.10 11.73
C PRO A 28 5.56 10.16 11.56
N PHE A 29 6.19 9.05 11.13
CA PHE A 29 7.63 9.03 10.92
C PHE A 29 8.08 9.91 9.77
N MET A 30 7.33 9.98 8.67
CA MET A 30 7.64 10.85 7.54
C MET A 30 7.62 12.33 7.92
N THR A 31 6.63 12.72 8.74
CA THR A 31 6.54 14.10 9.26
C THR A 31 7.78 14.47 10.08
N ILE A 32 8.19 13.58 11.00
CA ILE A 32 9.39 13.77 11.82
C ILE A 32 10.65 13.76 10.96
N TYR A 33 10.74 12.86 9.98
CA TYR A 33 11.88 12.74 9.08
C TYR A 33 12.08 14.01 8.25
N LEU A 34 11.03 14.52 7.61
CA LEU A 34 11.06 15.75 6.82
C LEU A 34 11.43 16.96 7.67
N SER A 35 10.91 17.05 8.90
CA SER A 35 11.25 18.12 9.82
C SER A 35 12.72 18.08 10.24
N ARG A 36 13.22 16.92 10.67
CA ARG A 36 14.58 16.79 11.23
C ARG A 36 15.68 16.77 10.16
N GLN A 37 15.45 16.06 9.06
CA GLN A 37 16.47 15.85 8.02
C GLN A 37 16.58 17.03 7.06
N TYR A 38 15.46 17.73 6.79
CA TYR A 38 15.39 18.80 5.80
C TYR A 38 15.03 20.15 6.40
N ASN A 39 14.85 20.25 7.73
CA ASN A 39 14.45 21.48 8.43
C ASN A 39 13.20 22.16 7.83
N LEU A 40 12.25 21.38 7.31
CA LEU A 40 11.03 21.91 6.72
C LEU A 40 10.09 22.46 7.80
N SER A 41 9.45 23.58 7.50
CA SER A 41 8.35 24.11 8.32
C SER A 41 7.14 23.18 8.31
N VAL A 42 6.32 23.27 9.33
CA VAL A 42 5.09 22.44 9.47
C VAL A 42 4.18 22.57 8.25
N ASP A 43 4.05 23.79 7.72
CA ASP A 43 3.22 24.08 6.53
C ASP A 43 3.77 23.36 5.29
N LEU A 44 5.07 23.43 5.04
CA LEU A 44 5.70 22.74 3.91
C LEU A 44 5.60 21.22 4.02
N ILE A 45 5.70 20.68 5.24
CA ILE A 45 5.49 19.25 5.48
C ILE A 45 4.04 18.89 5.15
N GLY A 46 3.06 19.69 5.60
CA GLY A 46 1.66 19.50 5.29
C GLY A 46 1.39 19.47 3.78
N TYR A 47 1.94 20.42 3.03
CA TYR A 47 1.84 20.45 1.57
C TYR A 47 2.50 19.24 0.92
N ALA A 48 3.72 18.89 1.31
CA ALA A 48 4.44 17.74 0.77
C ALA A 48 3.67 16.43 0.98
N MET A 49 3.13 16.22 2.18
CA MET A 49 2.32 15.04 2.52
C MET A 49 1.02 15.00 1.71
N THR A 50 0.33 16.14 1.57
CA THR A 50 -0.90 16.24 0.79
C THR A 50 -0.64 15.93 -0.69
N VAL A 51 0.41 16.49 -1.27
CA VAL A 51 0.81 16.22 -2.65
C VAL A 51 1.13 14.74 -2.85
N ALA A 52 1.93 14.16 -1.96
CA ALA A 52 2.30 12.74 -2.03
C ALA A 52 1.08 11.82 -1.95
N LEU A 53 0.16 12.07 -1.04
CA LEU A 53 -1.07 11.29 -0.88
C LEU A 53 -1.98 11.43 -2.10
N THR A 54 -2.15 12.66 -2.62
CA THR A 54 -2.97 12.92 -3.81
C THR A 54 -2.42 12.20 -5.04
N ILE A 55 -1.11 12.33 -5.29
CA ILE A 55 -0.43 11.60 -6.37
C ILE A 55 -0.65 10.09 -6.19
N GLY A 56 -0.42 9.56 -4.99
CA GLY A 56 -0.61 8.14 -4.68
C GLY A 56 -2.02 7.65 -5.00
N VAL A 57 -3.05 8.42 -4.64
CA VAL A 57 -4.46 8.08 -4.93
C VAL A 57 -4.75 8.14 -6.43
N VAL A 58 -4.37 9.20 -7.12
CA VAL A 58 -4.63 9.38 -8.56
C VAL A 58 -4.00 8.25 -9.37
N PHE A 59 -2.73 7.93 -9.10
CA PHE A 59 -2.06 6.84 -9.80
C PHE A 59 -2.65 5.46 -9.42
N SER A 60 -3.07 5.27 -8.16
CA SER A 60 -3.68 3.99 -7.75
C SER A 60 -4.99 3.70 -8.47
N LEU A 61 -5.77 4.71 -8.82
CA LEU A 61 -6.99 4.56 -9.63
C LEU A 61 -6.65 4.04 -11.03
N GLY A 62 -5.67 4.64 -11.69
CA GLY A 62 -5.21 4.20 -13.01
C GLY A 62 -4.64 2.77 -12.99
N PHE A 63 -3.79 2.47 -12.01
CA PHE A 63 -3.24 1.12 -11.84
C PHE A 63 -4.29 0.09 -11.41
N GLY A 64 -5.32 0.49 -10.66
CA GLY A 64 -6.45 -0.37 -10.30
C GLY A 64 -7.21 -0.86 -11.52
N ILE A 65 -7.52 0.04 -12.46
CA ILE A 65 -8.17 -0.29 -13.74
C ILE A 65 -7.26 -1.23 -14.57
N LEU A 66 -5.96 -0.97 -14.57
CA LEU A 66 -5.00 -1.77 -15.30
C LEU A 66 -4.87 -3.20 -14.72
N ALA A 67 -5.05 -3.35 -13.41
CA ALA A 67 -4.96 -4.64 -12.73
C ALA A 67 -5.99 -5.68 -13.20
N ASP A 68 -7.12 -5.24 -13.75
CA ASP A 68 -8.12 -6.16 -14.30
C ASP A 68 -7.65 -6.87 -15.59
N LYS A 69 -6.65 -6.31 -16.27
CA LYS A 69 -6.04 -6.88 -17.49
C LYS A 69 -4.89 -7.85 -17.23
N PHE A 70 -4.39 -7.92 -16.01
CA PHE A 70 -3.22 -8.70 -15.65
C PHE A 70 -3.52 -9.77 -14.59
N ASP A 71 -2.61 -10.73 -14.44
CA ASP A 71 -2.65 -11.69 -13.34
C ASP A 71 -2.56 -10.96 -11.99
N LYS A 72 -3.65 -11.03 -11.21
CA LYS A 72 -3.79 -10.34 -9.93
C LYS A 72 -2.68 -10.66 -8.94
N LYS A 73 -2.17 -11.91 -8.94
CA LYS A 73 -1.08 -12.31 -8.04
C LYS A 73 0.23 -11.60 -8.40
N ARG A 74 0.58 -11.58 -9.69
CA ARG A 74 1.79 -10.89 -10.18
C ARG A 74 1.70 -9.40 -9.91
N TYR A 75 0.52 -8.83 -10.11
CA TYR A 75 0.29 -7.41 -9.88
C TYR A 75 0.41 -7.04 -8.40
N MET A 76 -0.09 -7.87 -7.48
CA MET A 76 0.12 -7.69 -6.05
C MET A 76 1.59 -7.82 -5.64
N LEU A 77 2.34 -8.75 -6.24
CA LEU A 77 3.78 -8.86 -6.00
C LEU A 77 4.53 -7.61 -6.45
N LEU A 78 4.21 -7.06 -7.62
CA LEU A 78 4.79 -5.79 -8.08
C LEU A 78 4.47 -4.64 -7.13
N ALA A 79 3.25 -4.58 -6.60
CA ALA A 79 2.87 -3.59 -5.61
C ALA A 79 3.68 -3.74 -4.30
N ILE A 80 3.88 -4.97 -3.82
CA ILE A 80 4.73 -5.24 -2.63
C ILE A 80 6.18 -4.81 -2.90
N CYS A 81 6.73 -5.13 -4.08
CA CYS A 81 8.08 -4.71 -4.47
C CYS A 81 8.19 -3.17 -4.54
N GLY A 82 7.21 -2.49 -5.11
CA GLY A 82 7.15 -1.03 -5.15
C GLY A 82 7.08 -0.41 -3.75
N PHE A 83 6.27 -0.99 -2.86
CA PHE A 83 6.20 -0.58 -1.46
C PHE A 83 7.54 -0.74 -0.74
N ALA A 84 8.17 -1.90 -0.84
CA ALA A 84 9.45 -2.19 -0.21
C ALA A 84 10.58 -1.31 -0.77
N SER A 85 10.64 -1.14 -2.09
CA SER A 85 11.65 -0.30 -2.74
C SER A 85 11.56 1.16 -2.31
N GLY A 86 10.34 1.69 -2.13
CA GLY A 86 10.12 3.03 -1.61
C GLY A 86 10.74 3.21 -0.22
N PHE A 87 10.51 2.26 0.70
CA PHE A 87 11.09 2.30 2.04
C PHE A 87 12.62 2.19 2.05
N ILE A 88 13.18 1.30 1.23
CA ILE A 88 14.63 1.12 1.13
C ILE A 88 15.30 2.36 0.52
N ALA A 89 14.66 3.00 -0.45
CA ALA A 89 15.23 4.14 -1.17
C ALA A 89 15.21 5.45 -0.34
N ILE A 90 14.20 5.68 0.50
CA ILE A 90 14.07 6.93 1.28
C ILE A 90 15.35 7.30 2.04
N PRO A 91 15.97 6.41 2.86
CA PRO A 91 17.17 6.78 3.62
C PRO A 91 18.42 6.96 2.75
N LEU A 92 18.41 6.50 1.50
CA LEU A 92 19.54 6.63 0.57
C LEU A 92 19.51 7.92 -0.24
N VAL A 93 18.41 8.65 -0.19
CA VAL A 93 18.19 9.86 -0.99
C VAL A 93 18.30 11.11 -0.11
N HIS A 94 19.02 12.12 -0.62
CA HIS A 94 19.23 13.39 0.08
C HIS A 94 18.43 14.56 -0.56
N ASN A 95 17.56 14.27 -1.51
CA ASN A 95 16.71 15.27 -2.17
C ASN A 95 15.26 15.15 -1.67
N VAL A 96 14.74 16.21 -1.07
CA VAL A 96 13.40 16.25 -0.48
C VAL A 96 12.28 15.92 -1.50
N VAL A 97 12.41 16.39 -2.74
CA VAL A 97 11.41 16.13 -3.79
C VAL A 97 11.35 14.65 -4.11
N VAL A 98 12.52 14.00 -4.22
CA VAL A 98 12.58 12.54 -4.47
C VAL A 98 12.02 11.76 -3.28
N VAL A 99 12.28 12.18 -2.04
CA VAL A 99 11.69 11.56 -0.85
C VAL A 99 10.16 11.65 -0.87
N VAL A 100 9.60 12.81 -1.23
CA VAL A 100 8.15 13.00 -1.37
C VAL A 100 7.56 12.11 -2.47
N LEU A 101 8.26 11.96 -3.61
CA LEU A 101 7.84 11.05 -4.68
C LEU A 101 7.92 9.57 -4.27
N LEU A 102 8.95 9.17 -3.52
CA LEU A 102 9.05 7.82 -2.97
C LEU A 102 7.92 7.54 -1.96
N PHE A 103 7.57 8.54 -1.16
CA PHE A 103 6.41 8.43 -0.28
C PHE A 103 5.09 8.30 -1.05
N ALA A 104 4.93 9.04 -2.16
CA ALA A 104 3.79 8.88 -3.07
C ALA A 104 3.76 7.46 -3.67
N LEU A 105 4.91 6.90 -4.06
CA LEU A 105 5.05 5.53 -4.55
C LEU A 105 4.59 4.51 -3.50
N ILE A 106 5.00 4.64 -2.24
CA ILE A 106 4.59 3.77 -1.14
C ILE A 106 3.06 3.78 -0.98
N ASN A 107 2.45 4.97 -0.99
CA ASN A 107 0.99 5.11 -0.87
C ASN A 107 0.24 4.55 -2.08
N CYS A 108 0.75 4.79 -3.30
CA CYS A 108 0.21 4.21 -4.52
C CYS A 108 0.27 2.68 -4.49
N ALA A 109 1.43 2.11 -4.18
CA ALA A 109 1.64 0.66 -4.10
C ALA A 109 0.71 0.01 -3.08
N TYR A 110 0.57 0.59 -1.89
CA TYR A 110 -0.37 0.13 -0.88
C TYR A 110 -1.83 0.13 -1.39
N SER A 111 -2.26 1.23 -2.00
CA SER A 111 -3.63 1.39 -2.50
C SER A 111 -3.94 0.40 -3.61
N VAL A 112 -2.99 0.20 -4.53
CA VAL A 112 -3.08 -0.80 -5.61
C VAL A 112 -3.18 -2.21 -5.03
N PHE A 113 -2.29 -2.57 -4.09
CA PHE A 113 -2.35 -3.87 -3.42
C PHE A 113 -3.70 -4.12 -2.77
N ALA A 114 -4.19 -3.16 -1.96
CA ALA A 114 -5.46 -3.28 -1.24
C ALA A 114 -6.66 -3.45 -2.18
N THR A 115 -6.66 -2.75 -3.33
CA THR A 115 -7.72 -2.83 -4.34
C THR A 115 -7.70 -4.19 -5.05
N VAL A 116 -6.53 -4.61 -5.53
CA VAL A 116 -6.36 -5.88 -6.25
C VAL A 116 -6.60 -7.08 -5.33
N LEU A 117 -6.24 -6.98 -4.04
CA LEU A 117 -6.52 -8.01 -3.04
C LEU A 117 -8.03 -8.23 -2.88
N LYS A 118 -8.81 -7.16 -2.78
CA LYS A 118 -10.28 -7.25 -2.69
C LYS A 118 -10.87 -7.90 -3.93
N ALA A 119 -10.41 -7.52 -5.12
CA ALA A 119 -10.81 -8.14 -6.38
C ALA A 119 -10.46 -9.63 -6.42
N TRP A 120 -9.25 -10.00 -5.97
CA TRP A 120 -8.84 -11.40 -5.91
C TRP A 120 -9.73 -12.22 -4.96
N PHE A 121 -10.09 -11.69 -3.78
CA PHE A 121 -11.01 -12.34 -2.86
C PHE A 121 -12.41 -12.49 -3.49
N ALA A 122 -12.88 -11.49 -4.21
CA ALA A 122 -14.17 -11.53 -4.89
C ALA A 122 -14.24 -12.63 -5.95
N ASP A 123 -13.14 -12.87 -6.67
CA ASP A 123 -13.12 -13.86 -7.76
C ASP A 123 -12.92 -15.30 -7.27
N ASN A 124 -12.13 -15.49 -6.20
CA ASN A 124 -11.64 -16.81 -5.82
C ASN A 124 -12.34 -17.43 -4.61
N LEU A 125 -13.14 -16.67 -3.86
CA LEU A 125 -13.82 -17.18 -2.65
C LEU A 125 -15.28 -17.50 -2.93
N SER A 126 -15.79 -18.59 -2.31
CA SER A 126 -17.22 -18.92 -2.30
C SER A 126 -18.00 -17.91 -1.46
N ALA A 127 -19.31 -17.76 -1.73
CA ALA A 127 -20.18 -16.79 -1.04
C ALA A 127 -20.06 -16.88 0.49
N THR A 128 -20.06 -18.10 1.05
CA THR A 128 -19.94 -18.34 2.50
C THR A 128 -18.61 -17.88 3.09
N ASN A 129 -17.50 -18.02 2.34
CA ASN A 129 -16.18 -17.63 2.80
C ASN A 129 -15.89 -16.14 2.56
N LYS A 130 -16.51 -15.52 1.55
CA LYS A 130 -16.34 -14.10 1.22
C LYS A 130 -16.59 -13.22 2.44
N THR A 131 -17.76 -13.31 3.05
CA THR A 131 -18.13 -12.46 4.20
C THR A 131 -17.11 -12.55 5.31
N LYS A 132 -16.69 -13.77 5.69
CA LYS A 132 -15.69 -13.98 6.75
C LYS A 132 -14.33 -13.38 6.40
N ILE A 133 -13.84 -13.60 5.18
CA ILE A 133 -12.51 -13.10 4.76
C ILE A 133 -12.52 -11.59 4.57
N PHE A 134 -13.60 -11.02 4.01
CA PHE A 134 -13.72 -9.55 3.90
C PHE A 134 -13.81 -8.90 5.28
N SER A 135 -14.52 -9.48 6.24
CA SER A 135 -14.58 -8.99 7.62
C SER A 135 -13.19 -9.02 8.28
N LEU A 136 -12.44 -10.13 8.15
CA LEU A 136 -11.06 -10.22 8.63
C LEU A 136 -10.15 -9.19 7.97
N ASN A 137 -10.22 -9.05 6.65
CA ASN A 137 -9.41 -8.06 5.94
C ASN A 137 -9.77 -6.63 6.36
N TYR A 138 -11.04 -6.34 6.59
CA TYR A 138 -11.47 -5.04 7.10
C TYR A 138 -10.90 -4.75 8.49
N THR A 139 -10.91 -5.75 9.39
CA THR A 139 -10.28 -5.63 10.72
C THR A 139 -8.79 -5.33 10.58
N VAL A 140 -8.08 -6.06 9.70
CA VAL A 140 -6.65 -5.85 9.42
C VAL A 140 -6.36 -4.44 8.91
N LEU A 141 -7.22 -3.87 8.08
CA LEU A 141 -7.04 -2.52 7.51
C LEU A 141 -7.31 -1.39 8.52
N ASN A 142 -7.92 -1.69 9.67
CA ASN A 142 -8.28 -0.72 10.71
C ASN A 142 -7.48 -0.88 12.02
N ILE A 143 -6.38 -1.64 11.99
CA ILE A 143 -5.38 -1.70 13.06
C ILE A 143 -4.37 -0.57 12.88
#